data_1df76cb4f0870756c0a6b0351539e394
#
_entry.id   1df76cb4f0870756c0a6b0351539e394
#
_cell.length_a   1.000
_cell.length_b   1.000
_cell.length_c   1.000
_cell.angle_alpha   90.00
_cell.angle_beta   90.00
_cell.angle_gamma   90.00
#
_symmetry.space_group_name_H-M   'P 1'
#
loop_
_entity.id
_entity.type
_entity.pdbx_description
1 polymer ?
#
loop_
_entity_poly.entity_id
_entity_poly.type
_entity_poly.pdbx_seq_one_letter_code
_entity_poly.pdbx_strand_id
1 'polypeptide(L)'
;MSDNVNHPSHYTRWPVEVINLTEREGFLYGNILKYALRAGSKDGSAYEEDMAKAEWYAARYVDNIAKVASVEDGLRSLRERGDGAAAYLTSRQEDTTEMRAYLQGQLAAVYDQVEREVSEAWDAT
;
A
#
# COMPACT_ATOMS: atom_id res chain seq x y z
N MET A 1 24.89 16.94 -1.72
CA MET A 1 24.43 16.67 -1.37
C MET A 1 23.21 16.48 -1.41
N SER A 2 22.55 16.48 -1.78
CA SER A 2 21.20 16.43 -1.86
C SER A 2 20.57 15.07 -1.98
N ASP A 3 21.25 14.05 -1.57
CA ASP A 3 20.72 12.68 -1.60
C ASP A 3 19.48 12.54 -0.73
N ASN A 4 19.40 13.31 0.36
CA ASN A 4 18.23 13.27 1.23
C ASN A 4 16.97 13.80 0.54
N VAL A 5 17.11 14.58 -0.51
CA VAL A 5 15.97 15.07 -1.28
C VAL A 5 15.60 14.09 -2.39
N ASN A 6 16.58 13.63 -3.15
CA ASN A 6 16.35 12.76 -4.30
C ASN A 6 16.20 11.30 -3.89
N HIS A 7 16.94 10.88 -2.88
CA HIS A 7 16.94 9.49 -2.39
C HIS A 7 16.92 9.48 -0.86
N PRO A 8 15.77 9.83 -0.25
CA PRO A 8 15.66 9.80 1.21
C PRO A 8 15.99 8.41 1.74
N SER A 9 16.68 8.34 2.88
CA SER A 9 17.19 7.08 3.41
C SER A 9 16.11 6.03 3.62
N HIS A 10 14.90 6.43 4.04
CA HIS A 10 13.82 5.46 4.24
C HIS A 10 13.26 4.89 2.94
N TYR A 11 13.61 5.49 1.77
CA TYR A 11 13.21 5.00 0.46
C TYR A 11 14.30 4.15 -0.20
N THR A 12 15.52 4.13 0.37
CA THR A 12 16.61 3.32 -0.18
C THR A 12 16.73 1.96 0.47
N ARG A 13 15.79 1.63 1.36
CA ARG A 13 15.73 0.34 2.04
C ARG A 13 15.60 -0.84 1.05
N TRP A 14 14.92 -0.62 -0.06
CA TRP A 14 14.55 -1.66 -0.99
C TRP A 14 15.37 -1.57 -2.29
N PRO A 15 15.54 -2.68 -3.02
CA PRO A 15 16.29 -2.66 -4.29
C PRO A 15 15.63 -1.83 -5.39
N VAL A 16 14.30 -1.62 -5.29
CA VAL A 16 13.56 -0.73 -6.20
C VAL A 16 13.07 0.44 -5.36
N GLU A 17 13.29 1.65 -5.86
CA GLU A 17 12.82 2.83 -5.16
C GLU A 17 11.30 2.84 -5.11
N VAL A 18 10.75 3.21 -3.96
CA VAL A 18 9.30 3.23 -3.74
C VAL A 18 8.61 4.12 -4.77
N ILE A 19 9.24 5.25 -5.14
CA ILE A 19 8.64 6.15 -6.13
C ILE A 19 8.40 5.47 -7.48
N ASN A 20 9.29 4.55 -7.88
CA ASN A 20 9.11 3.82 -9.13
C ASN A 20 7.85 2.97 -9.13
N LEU A 21 7.46 2.50 -7.96
CA LEU A 21 6.23 1.72 -7.80
C LEU A 21 5.02 2.64 -7.69
N THR A 22 5.10 3.69 -6.86
CA THR A 22 3.95 4.53 -6.57
C THR A 22 3.56 5.47 -7.69
N GLU A 23 4.53 5.92 -8.50
CA GLU A 23 4.24 6.84 -9.61
C GLU A 23 3.34 6.21 -10.67
N ARG A 24 3.24 4.89 -10.70
CA ARG A 24 2.40 4.15 -11.63
C ARG A 24 0.94 4.10 -11.18
N GLU A 25 0.67 4.51 -9.95
CA GLU A 25 -0.64 4.40 -9.33
C GLU A 25 -1.30 5.77 -9.19
N GLY A 26 -2.60 5.78 -8.96
CA GLY A 26 -3.27 7.01 -8.57
C GLY A 26 -2.91 7.40 -7.15
N PHE A 27 -3.38 8.56 -6.74
CA PHE A 27 -2.99 9.15 -5.45
C PHE A 27 -3.28 8.22 -4.26
N LEU A 28 -4.49 7.66 -4.22
CA LEU A 28 -4.87 6.83 -3.06
C LEU A 28 -4.04 5.56 -2.99
N TYR A 29 -3.97 4.82 -4.09
CA TYR A 29 -3.25 3.55 -4.06
C TYR A 29 -1.74 3.77 -3.93
N GLY A 30 -1.22 4.83 -4.52
CA GLY A 30 0.20 5.20 -4.34
C GLY A 30 0.54 5.41 -2.88
N ASN A 31 -0.34 6.07 -2.13
CA ASN A 31 -0.12 6.28 -0.70
C ASN A 31 -0.25 4.99 0.11
N ILE A 32 -1.16 4.08 -0.28
CA ILE A 32 -1.24 2.77 0.36
C ILE A 32 0.11 2.07 0.27
N LEU A 33 0.67 2.00 -0.94
CA LEU A 33 1.97 1.34 -1.17
C LEU A 33 3.10 2.03 -0.41
N LYS A 34 3.11 3.36 -0.45
CA LYS A 34 4.15 4.14 0.22
C LYS A 34 4.20 3.84 1.72
N TYR A 35 3.06 3.91 2.39
CA TYR A 35 3.03 3.71 3.83
C TYR A 35 3.22 2.25 4.21
N ALA A 36 2.70 1.31 3.42
CA ALA A 36 2.91 -0.11 3.68
C ALA A 36 4.39 -0.48 3.60
N LEU A 37 5.11 0.06 2.62
CA LEU A 37 6.53 -0.21 2.45
C LEU A 37 7.40 0.56 3.45
N ARG A 38 6.93 1.72 3.91
CA ARG A 38 7.65 2.54 4.89
C ARG A 38 7.52 2.00 6.31
N ALA A 39 6.40 1.37 6.62
CA ALA A 39 6.13 0.87 7.98
C ALA A 39 7.26 -0.05 8.44
N GLY A 40 7.76 0.20 9.64
CA GLY A 40 8.86 -0.57 10.18
C GLY A 40 10.23 -0.11 9.72
N SER A 41 10.30 0.96 8.91
CA SER A 41 11.59 1.54 8.52
C SER A 41 12.21 2.27 9.69
N LYS A 42 13.55 2.20 9.80
CA LYS A 42 14.30 2.92 10.83
C LYS A 42 14.03 4.41 10.80
N ASP A 43 13.94 4.97 9.62
CA ASP A 43 13.83 6.42 9.43
C ASP A 43 12.39 6.86 9.23
N GLY A 44 11.46 5.94 9.34
CA GLY A 44 10.04 6.24 9.19
C GLY A 44 9.38 6.54 10.51
N SER A 45 8.06 6.75 10.46
CA SER A 45 7.22 6.87 11.63
C SER A 45 7.10 5.51 12.32
N ALA A 46 6.46 5.48 13.49
CA ALA A 46 6.17 4.22 14.16
C ALA A 46 5.38 3.31 13.20
N TYR A 47 5.61 2.00 13.32
CA TYR A 47 4.98 1.01 12.44
C TYR A 47 3.46 1.17 12.44
N GLU A 48 2.85 1.28 13.61
CA GLU A 48 1.40 1.38 13.74
C GLU A 48 0.86 2.64 13.07
N GLU A 49 1.62 3.71 13.16
CA GLU A 49 1.23 4.99 12.56
C GLU A 49 1.21 4.89 11.03
N ASP A 50 2.25 4.29 10.45
CA ASP A 50 2.32 4.12 8.99
C ASP A 50 1.24 3.16 8.50
N MET A 51 1.01 2.06 9.24
CA MET A 51 -0.05 1.12 8.86
C MET A 51 -1.43 1.76 8.97
N ALA A 52 -1.65 2.60 9.97
CA ALA A 52 -2.92 3.33 10.10
C ALA A 52 -3.15 4.25 8.89
N LYS A 53 -2.09 4.89 8.41
CA LYS A 53 -2.18 5.73 7.22
C LYS A 53 -2.51 4.90 5.97
N ALA A 54 -1.85 3.76 5.80
CA ALA A 54 -2.14 2.86 4.69
C ALA A 54 -3.59 2.40 4.72
N GLU A 55 -4.09 2.05 5.90
CA GLU A 55 -5.47 1.62 6.09
C GLU A 55 -6.46 2.73 5.78
N TRP A 56 -6.14 3.96 6.19
CA TRP A 56 -7.01 5.10 5.91
C TRP A 56 -7.18 5.30 4.40
N TYR A 57 -6.07 5.28 3.66
CA TYR A 57 -6.13 5.43 2.21
C TYR A 57 -6.84 4.26 1.53
N ALA A 58 -6.65 3.05 2.05
CA ALA A 58 -7.31 1.87 1.52
C ALA A 58 -8.83 1.93 1.73
N ALA A 59 -9.26 2.35 2.92
CA ALA A 59 -10.69 2.52 3.19
C ALA A 59 -11.31 3.58 2.28
N ARG A 60 -10.59 4.68 2.06
CA ARG A 60 -11.05 5.74 1.15
C ARG A 60 -11.16 5.22 -0.28
N TYR A 61 -10.19 4.41 -0.69
CA TYR A 61 -10.18 3.80 -2.02
C TYR A 61 -11.42 2.92 -2.24
N VAL A 62 -11.72 2.06 -1.27
CA VAL A 62 -12.90 1.18 -1.33
C VAL A 62 -14.17 2.02 -1.34
N ASP A 63 -14.25 3.04 -0.48
CA ASP A 63 -15.41 3.90 -0.34
C ASP A 63 -15.72 4.62 -1.66
N ASN A 64 -14.69 5.11 -2.35
CA ASN A 64 -14.91 5.80 -3.62
C ASN A 64 -15.48 4.87 -4.69
N ILE A 65 -15.02 3.62 -4.74
CA ILE A 65 -15.55 2.64 -5.69
C ILE A 65 -16.96 2.23 -5.30
N ALA A 66 -17.22 2.07 -4.00
CA ALA A 66 -18.52 1.67 -3.51
C ALA A 66 -19.62 2.67 -3.88
N LYS A 67 -19.27 3.94 -4.01
CA LYS A 67 -20.23 4.99 -4.40
C LYS A 67 -20.80 4.80 -5.80
N VAL A 68 -20.04 4.16 -6.69
CA VAL A 68 -20.45 3.97 -8.10
C VAL A 68 -20.62 2.51 -8.47
N ALA A 69 -20.29 1.61 -7.58
CA ALA A 69 -20.40 0.16 -7.83
C ALA A 69 -20.84 -0.52 -6.53
N SER A 70 -19.93 -1.26 -5.89
CA SER A 70 -20.24 -1.94 -4.63
C SER A 70 -19.01 -2.01 -3.74
N VAL A 71 -19.21 -2.33 -2.47
CA VAL A 71 -18.11 -2.59 -1.53
C VAL A 71 -17.28 -3.77 -2.01
N GLU A 72 -17.94 -4.84 -2.48
CA GLU A 72 -17.23 -6.01 -3.01
C GLU A 72 -16.33 -5.63 -4.18
N ASP A 73 -16.81 -4.76 -5.07
CA ASP A 73 -16.01 -4.27 -6.18
C ASP A 73 -14.80 -3.47 -5.68
N GLY A 74 -15.01 -2.65 -4.66
CA GLY A 74 -13.92 -1.89 -4.06
C GLY A 74 -12.84 -2.77 -3.46
N LEU A 75 -13.25 -3.79 -2.71
CA LEU A 75 -12.33 -4.74 -2.09
C LEU A 75 -11.58 -5.56 -3.14
N ARG A 76 -12.28 -5.99 -4.18
CA ARG A 76 -11.65 -6.74 -5.27
C ARG A 76 -10.62 -5.87 -6.00
N SER A 77 -10.97 -4.63 -6.31
CA SER A 77 -10.05 -3.71 -6.97
C SER A 77 -8.81 -3.45 -6.12
N LEU A 78 -9.00 -3.30 -4.82
CA LEU A 78 -7.90 -3.11 -3.87
C LEU A 78 -6.88 -4.26 -3.99
N ARG A 79 -7.37 -5.50 -4.01
CA ARG A 79 -6.51 -6.69 -4.13
C ARG A 79 -5.85 -6.78 -5.50
N GLU A 80 -6.59 -6.49 -6.55
CA GLU A 80 -6.04 -6.54 -7.92
C GLU A 80 -4.91 -5.54 -8.10
N ARG A 81 -5.03 -4.35 -7.51
CA ARG A 81 -3.95 -3.36 -7.54
C ARG A 81 -2.71 -3.85 -6.82
N GLY A 82 -2.89 -4.53 -5.69
CA GLY A 82 -1.78 -5.13 -4.96
C GLY A 82 -1.08 -6.21 -5.76
N ASP A 83 -1.85 -7.05 -6.44
CA ASP A 83 -1.29 -8.08 -7.32
C ASP A 83 -0.52 -7.43 -8.47
N GLY A 84 -1.04 -6.34 -9.01
CA GLY A 84 -0.35 -5.58 -10.06
C GLY A 84 0.98 -5.00 -9.58
N ALA A 85 1.02 -4.48 -8.37
CA ALA A 85 2.25 -3.95 -7.78
C ALA A 85 3.29 -5.05 -7.60
N ALA A 86 2.86 -6.22 -7.10
CA ALA A 86 3.76 -7.36 -6.94
C ALA A 86 4.26 -7.86 -8.30
N ALA A 87 3.40 -7.88 -9.31
CA ALA A 87 3.78 -8.27 -10.67
C ALA A 87 4.81 -7.31 -11.25
N TYR A 88 4.64 -6.01 -11.02
CA TYR A 88 5.63 -5.04 -11.45
C TYR A 88 7.00 -5.31 -10.84
N LEU A 89 7.02 -5.58 -9.52
CA LEU A 89 8.29 -5.90 -8.85
C LEU A 89 8.92 -7.17 -9.41
N THR A 90 8.10 -8.16 -9.76
CA THR A 90 8.59 -9.39 -10.36
C THR A 90 9.25 -9.12 -11.72
N SER A 91 8.75 -8.12 -12.47
CA SER A 91 9.26 -7.82 -13.80
C SER A 91 10.60 -7.07 -13.79
N ARG A 92 11.03 -6.59 -12.63
CA ARG A 92 12.27 -5.82 -12.52
C ARG A 92 13.49 -6.71 -12.63
N GLN A 93 14.61 -6.14 -13.05
CA GLN A 93 15.88 -6.85 -13.12
C GLN A 93 16.46 -7.14 -11.73
N GLU A 94 16.18 -6.27 -10.78
CA GLU A 94 16.65 -6.43 -9.40
C GLU A 94 15.97 -7.63 -8.75
N ASP A 95 16.64 -8.23 -7.77
CA ASP A 95 16.02 -9.27 -6.96
C ASP A 95 15.06 -8.62 -5.96
N THR A 96 13.79 -8.70 -6.23
CA THR A 96 12.74 -8.07 -5.42
C THR A 96 12.01 -9.05 -4.51
N THR A 97 12.55 -10.26 -4.32
CA THR A 97 11.87 -11.31 -3.56
C THR A 97 11.47 -10.85 -2.16
N GLU A 98 12.41 -10.27 -1.41
CA GLU A 98 12.13 -9.78 -0.06
C GLU A 98 11.12 -8.64 -0.08
N MET A 99 11.31 -7.70 -0.98
CA MET A 99 10.41 -6.54 -1.10
C MET A 99 8.98 -6.97 -1.41
N ARG A 100 8.84 -7.93 -2.35
CA ARG A 100 7.52 -8.45 -2.72
C ARG A 100 6.85 -9.13 -1.53
N ALA A 101 7.59 -9.98 -0.84
CA ALA A 101 7.05 -10.70 0.32
C ALA A 101 6.62 -9.72 1.41
N TYR A 102 7.44 -8.72 1.67
CA TYR A 102 7.10 -7.71 2.67
C TYR A 102 5.85 -6.93 2.27
N LEU A 103 5.81 -6.46 1.03
CA LEU A 103 4.66 -5.72 0.52
C LEU A 103 3.38 -6.53 0.61
N GLN A 104 3.42 -7.79 0.14
CA GLN A 104 2.25 -8.65 0.15
C GLN A 104 1.74 -8.90 1.56
N GLY A 105 2.64 -9.10 2.52
CA GLY A 105 2.26 -9.26 3.92
C GLY A 105 1.61 -8.01 4.50
N GLN A 106 2.19 -6.85 4.21
CA GLN A 106 1.64 -5.57 4.67
C GLN A 106 0.28 -5.30 4.06
N LEU A 107 0.13 -5.54 2.76
CA LEU A 107 -1.14 -5.33 2.07
C LEU A 107 -2.21 -6.28 2.59
N ALA A 108 -1.86 -7.54 2.89
CA ALA A 108 -2.82 -8.48 3.47
C ALA A 108 -3.35 -7.95 4.80
N ALA A 109 -2.49 -7.40 5.64
CA ALA A 109 -2.90 -6.81 6.91
C ALA A 109 -3.82 -5.60 6.69
N VAL A 110 -3.49 -4.75 5.71
CA VAL A 110 -4.32 -3.60 5.37
C VAL A 110 -5.70 -4.05 4.90
N TYR A 111 -5.75 -5.03 4.01
CA TYR A 111 -7.01 -5.54 3.46
C TYR A 111 -7.89 -6.15 4.55
N ASP A 112 -7.30 -6.93 5.45
CA ASP A 112 -8.05 -7.54 6.54
C ASP A 112 -8.67 -6.48 7.44
N GLN A 113 -7.94 -5.42 7.72
CA GLN A 113 -8.45 -4.34 8.56
C GLN A 113 -9.58 -3.59 7.87
N VAL A 114 -9.43 -3.29 6.58
CA VAL A 114 -10.46 -2.59 5.81
C VAL A 114 -11.73 -3.46 5.72
N GLU A 115 -11.59 -4.75 5.49
CA GLU A 115 -12.73 -5.66 5.45
C GLU A 115 -13.48 -5.67 6.78
N ARG A 116 -12.75 -5.69 7.89
CA ARG A 116 -13.38 -5.65 9.21
C ARG A 116 -14.15 -4.35 9.42
N GLU A 117 -13.54 -3.22 9.08
CA GLU A 117 -14.18 -1.91 9.24
C GLU A 117 -15.45 -1.79 8.42
N VAL A 118 -15.40 -2.26 7.18
CA VAL A 118 -16.55 -2.22 6.27
C VAL A 118 -17.66 -3.13 6.79
N SER A 119 -17.32 -4.33 7.25
CA SER A 119 -18.30 -5.27 7.80
C SER A 119 -18.96 -4.72 9.06
N GLU A 120 -18.18 -4.10 9.94
CA GLU A 120 -18.71 -3.48 11.17
C GLU A 120 -19.66 -2.33 10.84
N ALA A 121 -19.30 -1.48 9.90
CA ALA A 121 -20.16 -0.38 9.46
C ALA A 121 -21.46 -0.90 8.85
N TRP A 122 -21.38 -1.97 8.09
CA TRP A 122 -22.52 -2.60 7.45
C TRP A 122 -23.44 -3.21 8.49
N ASP A 123 -22.86 -3.90 9.48
CA ASP A 123 -23.63 -4.54 10.56
C ASP A 123 -24.27 -3.51 11.50
N ALA A 124 -23.69 -2.33 11.60
CA ALA A 124 -24.23 -1.26 12.45
C ALA A 124 -25.45 -0.56 11.84
N THR A 125 -25.71 -0.77 10.56
CA THR A 125 -26.87 -0.19 9.88
C THR A 125 -28.00 -1.19 9.75
#